data_7fa150a7846135f397cb367880453897
#
_entry.id   7fa150a7846135f397cb367880453897
#
_cell.length_a   1.000
_cell.length_b   1.000
_cell.length_c   1.000
_cell.angle_alpha   90.00
_cell.angle_beta   90.00
_cell.angle_gamma   90.00
#
_symmetry.space_group_name_H-M   'P 1'
#
loop_
_entity.id
_entity.type
_entity.pdbx_description
1 polymer ?
#
loop_
_entity_poly.entity_id
_entity_poly.type
_entity_poly.pdbx_seq_one_letter_code
_entity_poly.pdbx_strand_id
1 'polypeptide(L)'
;MKADIRWLDNPEIFRVNREDAHSDHAYYASYNDMEKKSDRWVMLLDGLWKFRYSKNAASRPADFYKEGYDDSNFDMIRVPGHIELQGYDKIQYINTMYPWEGHEYRRPAYSIENAGNGAGMFSEASYNPVGSYVCTFDLPETFQGNRVYVCFEGVEQAMYIWLNGEFIGYAEDSFTPSEFDLTPYIRTEGNKLCVEVHKRSTAAFLEDQDFFRFFGIFRSVKLKAKPCVHVEDIFIRPILWNSNIQGNLEVNAKLSMVYAKDIRVTAVLRDKGKICWSQDMKMQYSDKGTSNILQVTGALKDTLPISITPWDHHKPYLYDFCLEVRDQDNCLIEIVPYAIGFRRLEIIDKVIYLNGKRLILTGINRHEWEPHKGRCITEKEMRIDLMLFQQNHINAVRTCHYPNQIPWYYMCDEAGIYTVSYTHLTLPTNSLV
;
A
#
# COMPACT_ATOMS: atom_id res chain seq x y z
N MET A 1 -24.04 6.35 -1.44
CA MET A 1 -23.48 7.74 -1.49
C MET A 1 -23.19 8.06 -2.94
N LYS A 2 -23.17 9.33 -3.37
CA LYS A 2 -22.76 9.70 -4.75
C LYS A 2 -21.42 10.42 -4.70
N ALA A 3 -20.59 10.22 -5.74
CA ALA A 3 -19.35 10.97 -5.90
C ALA A 3 -19.63 12.48 -5.99
N ASP A 4 -18.79 13.27 -5.33
CA ASP A 4 -18.85 14.73 -5.39
C ASP A 4 -17.46 15.25 -5.80
N ILE A 5 -17.41 15.94 -6.93
CA ILE A 5 -16.15 16.48 -7.48
C ILE A 5 -15.48 17.51 -6.55
N ARG A 6 -16.25 18.14 -5.66
CA ARG A 6 -15.75 19.12 -4.69
C ARG A 6 -14.89 18.51 -3.57
N TRP A 7 -14.83 17.18 -3.48
CA TRP A 7 -13.88 16.54 -2.55
C TRP A 7 -12.43 16.88 -2.89
N LEU A 8 -12.14 17.12 -4.16
CA LEU A 8 -10.81 17.59 -4.60
C LEU A 8 -10.36 18.89 -3.91
N ASP A 9 -11.32 19.72 -3.45
CA ASP A 9 -11.10 21.03 -2.85
C ASP A 9 -11.15 21.01 -1.32
N ASN A 10 -11.54 19.88 -0.72
CA ASN A 10 -11.76 19.77 0.71
C ASN A 10 -10.72 18.88 1.41
N PRO A 11 -9.73 19.45 2.13
CA PRO A 11 -8.69 18.69 2.79
C PRO A 11 -9.19 17.78 3.93
N GLU A 12 -10.43 17.96 4.39
CA GLU A 12 -11.04 17.08 5.40
C GLU A 12 -11.59 15.79 4.79
N ILE A 13 -11.77 15.74 3.45
CA ILE A 13 -12.30 14.56 2.73
C ILE A 13 -11.20 13.99 1.83
N PHE A 14 -10.24 13.33 2.42
CA PHE A 14 -9.15 12.65 1.71
C PHE A 14 -9.44 11.17 1.41
N ARG A 15 -10.55 10.63 1.94
CA ARG A 15 -11.02 9.26 1.68
C ARG A 15 -12.53 9.13 1.89
N VAL A 16 -13.17 8.29 1.08
CA VAL A 16 -14.55 7.85 1.24
C VAL A 16 -14.62 6.36 0.96
N ASN A 17 -15.17 5.57 1.86
CA ASN A 17 -15.27 4.10 1.79
C ASN A 17 -13.93 3.36 1.59
N ARG A 18 -12.80 4.02 1.76
CA ARG A 18 -11.49 3.34 1.78
C ARG A 18 -11.33 2.62 3.10
N GLU A 19 -10.86 1.39 3.06
CA GLU A 19 -10.51 0.62 4.26
C GLU A 19 -9.45 1.35 5.09
N ASP A 20 -9.46 1.10 6.39
CA ASP A 20 -8.43 1.62 7.27
C ASP A 20 -7.07 0.99 6.93
N ALA A 21 -6.00 1.74 7.14
CA ALA A 21 -4.65 1.23 6.95
C ALA A 21 -4.41 0.01 7.85
N HIS A 22 -3.83 -1.02 7.27
CA HIS A 22 -3.52 -2.29 7.94
C HIS A 22 -2.17 -2.82 7.46
N SER A 23 -1.70 -3.91 8.06
CA SER A 23 -0.46 -4.59 7.64
C SER A 23 -0.55 -5.11 6.20
N ASP A 24 0.59 -5.12 5.52
CA ASP A 24 0.74 -5.47 4.11
C ASP A 24 0.89 -6.99 3.85
N HIS A 25 0.55 -7.81 4.82
CA HIS A 25 0.80 -9.24 4.81
C HIS A 25 0.19 -9.99 3.62
N ALA A 26 0.96 -10.95 3.09
CA ALA A 26 0.42 -12.00 2.24
C ALA A 26 -0.29 -13.07 3.09
N TYR A 27 -1.30 -13.75 2.55
CA TYR A 27 -2.03 -14.80 3.22
C TYR A 27 -2.34 -15.95 2.28
N TYR A 28 -2.34 -17.18 2.81
CA TYR A 28 -2.44 -18.41 2.04
C TYR A 28 -3.35 -19.43 2.73
N ALA A 29 -4.02 -20.29 1.94
CA ALA A 29 -4.88 -21.34 2.45
C ALA A 29 -4.10 -22.54 3.00
N SER A 30 -2.86 -22.73 2.58
CA SER A 30 -2.03 -23.87 2.97
C SER A 30 -0.54 -23.55 2.86
N TYR A 31 0.29 -24.38 3.50
CA TYR A 31 1.74 -24.29 3.34
C TYR A 31 2.19 -24.52 1.90
N ASN A 32 1.55 -25.42 1.16
CA ASN A 32 1.85 -25.64 -0.25
C ASN A 32 1.54 -24.40 -1.10
N ASP A 33 0.44 -23.69 -0.81
CA ASP A 33 0.13 -22.43 -1.49
C ASP A 33 1.15 -21.34 -1.14
N MET A 34 1.57 -21.28 0.12
CA MET A 34 2.59 -20.34 0.59
C MET A 34 3.95 -20.59 -0.09
N GLU A 35 4.42 -21.84 -0.14
CA GLU A 35 5.70 -22.20 -0.78
C GLU A 35 5.70 -21.89 -2.28
N LYS A 36 4.57 -22.10 -2.95
CA LYS A 36 4.40 -21.77 -4.37
C LYS A 36 4.11 -20.30 -4.64
N LYS A 37 3.92 -19.49 -3.59
CA LYS A 37 3.41 -18.13 -3.68
C LYS A 37 2.15 -18.07 -4.55
N SER A 38 1.20 -18.96 -4.26
CA SER A 38 -0.03 -19.12 -5.03
C SER A 38 -0.84 -17.82 -5.06
N ASP A 39 -1.36 -17.49 -6.22
CA ASP A 39 -2.26 -16.37 -6.46
C ASP A 39 -3.74 -16.70 -6.26
N ARG A 40 -4.03 -17.80 -5.55
CA ARG A 40 -5.39 -18.31 -5.35
C ARG A 40 -6.39 -17.22 -4.91
N TRP A 41 -5.95 -16.28 -4.10
CA TRP A 41 -6.77 -15.20 -3.54
C TRP A 41 -6.38 -13.81 -4.05
N VAL A 42 -5.55 -13.75 -5.09
CA VAL A 42 -5.12 -12.49 -5.69
C VAL A 42 -5.23 -12.58 -7.20
N MET A 43 -5.87 -11.61 -7.83
CA MET A 43 -5.93 -11.47 -9.28
C MET A 43 -5.37 -10.10 -9.67
N LEU A 44 -4.41 -10.07 -10.58
CA LEU A 44 -3.88 -8.83 -11.14
C LEU A 44 -4.82 -8.30 -12.21
N LEU A 45 -5.12 -7.00 -12.16
CA LEU A 45 -5.84 -6.28 -13.19
C LEU A 45 -4.89 -5.46 -14.08
N ASP A 46 -3.58 -5.61 -13.90
CA ASP A 46 -2.56 -4.94 -14.71
C ASP A 46 -2.71 -5.33 -16.19
N GLY A 47 -2.48 -4.34 -17.07
CA GLY A 47 -2.58 -4.59 -18.51
C GLY A 47 -3.01 -3.37 -19.31
N LEU A 48 -3.75 -3.58 -20.38
CA LEU A 48 -4.31 -2.52 -21.19
C LEU A 48 -5.75 -2.23 -20.76
N TRP A 49 -6.00 -0.99 -20.38
CA TRP A 49 -7.32 -0.49 -20.01
C TRP A 49 -7.82 0.50 -21.07
N LYS A 50 -9.13 0.62 -21.26
CA LYS A 50 -9.71 1.72 -22.02
C LYS A 50 -9.48 3.02 -21.27
N PHE A 51 -9.22 4.11 -22.01
CA PHE A 51 -8.78 5.36 -21.42
C PHE A 51 -9.27 6.59 -22.17
N ARG A 52 -9.66 7.62 -21.42
CA ARG A 52 -9.95 8.95 -21.98
C ARG A 52 -9.25 10.03 -21.17
N TYR A 53 -8.40 10.80 -21.84
CA TYR A 53 -7.79 12.00 -21.28
C TYR A 53 -8.72 13.20 -21.40
N SER A 54 -8.76 14.03 -20.35
CA SER A 54 -9.44 15.32 -20.33
C SER A 54 -8.58 16.36 -19.63
N LYS A 55 -8.59 17.60 -20.12
CA LYS A 55 -7.74 18.67 -19.57
C LYS A 55 -8.22 19.19 -18.21
N ASN A 56 -9.47 18.95 -17.85
CA ASN A 56 -10.08 19.37 -16.58
C ASN A 56 -11.37 18.59 -16.30
N ALA A 57 -11.90 18.76 -15.09
CA ALA A 57 -13.11 18.10 -14.65
C ALA A 57 -14.34 18.45 -15.52
N ALA A 58 -14.45 19.69 -16.02
CA ALA A 58 -15.62 20.12 -16.83
C ALA A 58 -15.69 19.41 -18.20
N SER A 59 -14.54 19.02 -18.77
CA SER A 59 -14.46 18.38 -20.08
C SER A 59 -14.43 16.85 -20.06
N ARG A 60 -14.46 16.25 -18.84
CA ARG A 60 -14.40 14.79 -18.69
C ARG A 60 -15.71 14.11 -19.06
N PRO A 61 -15.71 12.83 -19.43
CA PRO A 61 -16.92 12.05 -19.66
C PRO A 61 -17.57 11.68 -18.32
N ALA A 62 -18.30 12.60 -17.70
CA ALA A 62 -18.79 12.48 -16.31
C ALA A 62 -19.64 11.23 -16.03
N ASP A 63 -20.23 10.64 -17.06
CA ASP A 63 -21.15 9.48 -16.94
C ASP A 63 -20.53 8.16 -17.43
N PHE A 64 -19.22 8.11 -17.69
CA PHE A 64 -18.54 6.95 -18.30
C PHE A 64 -18.64 5.66 -17.49
N TYR A 65 -18.90 5.79 -16.20
CA TYR A 65 -19.06 4.67 -15.27
C TYR A 65 -20.43 3.97 -15.38
N LYS A 66 -21.42 4.63 -15.98
CA LYS A 66 -22.77 4.06 -16.12
C LYS A 66 -22.77 2.83 -17.02
N GLU A 67 -23.65 1.90 -16.71
CA GLU A 67 -23.92 0.77 -17.60
C GLU A 67 -24.49 1.28 -18.92
N GLY A 68 -24.04 0.70 -20.03
CA GLY A 68 -24.48 1.10 -21.37
C GLY A 68 -23.83 2.39 -21.91
N TYR A 69 -22.92 3.02 -21.18
CA TYR A 69 -22.12 4.12 -21.72
C TYR A 69 -21.24 3.62 -22.90
N ASP A 70 -21.29 4.34 -24.03
CA ASP A 70 -20.48 4.03 -25.19
C ASP A 70 -19.04 4.54 -25.01
N ASP A 71 -18.14 3.63 -24.67
CA ASP A 71 -16.71 3.86 -24.51
C ASP A 71 -15.88 3.36 -25.73
N SER A 72 -16.53 3.17 -26.90
CA SER A 72 -15.88 2.71 -28.13
C SER A 72 -14.83 3.69 -28.66
N ASN A 73 -14.93 4.96 -28.30
CA ASN A 73 -14.00 6.04 -28.69
C ASN A 73 -12.90 6.29 -27.64
N PHE A 74 -12.78 5.42 -26.62
CA PHE A 74 -11.68 5.48 -25.67
C PHE A 74 -10.41 4.89 -26.29
N ASP A 75 -9.27 5.48 -25.97
CA ASP A 75 -7.97 4.93 -26.31
C ASP A 75 -7.64 3.73 -25.41
N MET A 76 -6.47 3.11 -25.63
CA MET A 76 -5.92 2.09 -24.74
C MET A 76 -4.68 2.64 -24.02
N ILE A 77 -4.62 2.46 -22.72
CA ILE A 77 -3.49 2.87 -21.88
C ILE A 77 -2.97 1.67 -21.07
N ARG A 78 -1.67 1.62 -20.83
CA ARG A 78 -1.08 0.60 -19.96
C ARG A 78 -1.25 0.97 -18.48
N VAL A 79 -1.69 0.01 -17.68
CA VAL A 79 -1.73 0.05 -16.22
C VAL A 79 -0.86 -1.09 -15.68
N PRO A 80 0.10 -0.84 -14.78
CA PRO A 80 0.50 0.48 -14.29
C PRO A 80 1.22 1.33 -15.34
N GLY A 81 1.08 2.66 -15.20
CA GLY A 81 1.73 3.61 -16.10
C GLY A 81 1.41 5.07 -15.76
N HIS A 82 2.37 5.96 -16.01
CA HIS A 82 2.15 7.40 -15.94
C HIS A 82 1.49 7.89 -17.23
N ILE A 83 0.48 8.72 -17.11
CA ILE A 83 -0.29 9.26 -18.24
C ILE A 83 0.61 10.09 -19.17
N GLU A 84 1.52 10.89 -18.60
CA GLU A 84 2.45 11.74 -19.35
C GLU A 84 3.42 10.92 -20.20
N LEU A 85 3.93 9.80 -19.68
CA LEU A 85 4.87 8.95 -20.40
C LEU A 85 4.20 8.13 -21.52
N GLN A 86 2.86 8.15 -21.58
CA GLN A 86 2.08 7.51 -22.62
C GLN A 86 1.50 8.51 -23.64
N GLY A 87 1.96 9.78 -23.58
CA GLY A 87 1.75 10.77 -24.63
C GLY A 87 0.54 11.69 -24.47
N TYR A 88 -0.08 11.75 -23.27
CA TYR A 88 -1.32 12.51 -23.08
C TYR A 88 -1.14 13.89 -22.41
N ASP A 89 -0.12 14.08 -21.61
CA ASP A 89 0.15 15.34 -20.91
C ASP A 89 1.64 15.65 -20.94
N LYS A 90 2.04 16.78 -20.38
CA LYS A 90 3.43 17.24 -20.33
C LYS A 90 4.12 16.80 -19.03
N ILE A 91 5.35 16.32 -19.18
CA ILE A 91 6.23 16.06 -18.06
C ILE A 91 6.65 17.39 -17.44
N GLN A 92 6.49 17.53 -16.12
CA GLN A 92 6.91 18.68 -15.35
C GLN A 92 7.82 18.23 -14.22
N TYR A 93 8.89 18.98 -13.99
CA TYR A 93 9.73 18.86 -12.81
C TYR A 93 9.75 20.19 -12.07
N ILE A 94 9.40 20.18 -10.80
CA ILE A 94 9.39 21.35 -9.95
C ILE A 94 9.86 20.94 -8.56
N ASN A 95 10.86 21.65 -8.02
CA ASN A 95 11.48 21.31 -6.75
C ASN A 95 11.09 22.21 -5.58
N THR A 96 10.83 23.51 -5.81
CA THR A 96 10.62 24.51 -4.76
C THR A 96 9.28 25.23 -4.80
N MET A 97 8.56 25.11 -5.91
CA MET A 97 7.26 25.78 -6.10
C MET A 97 6.17 24.73 -6.37
N TYR A 98 4.93 25.08 -6.06
CA TYR A 98 3.82 24.27 -6.51
C TYR A 98 3.62 24.39 -8.03
N PRO A 99 3.10 23.34 -8.70
CA PRO A 99 2.97 23.32 -10.16
C PRO A 99 2.09 24.41 -10.76
N TRP A 100 1.27 25.06 -9.96
CA TRP A 100 0.40 26.18 -10.35
C TRP A 100 1.02 27.56 -10.13
N GLU A 101 2.17 27.65 -9.49
CA GLU A 101 2.85 28.93 -9.22
C GLU A 101 3.64 29.37 -10.45
N GLY A 102 3.43 30.62 -10.87
CA GLY A 102 4.16 31.22 -11.99
C GLY A 102 3.73 30.75 -13.38
N HIS A 103 2.74 29.90 -13.50
CA HIS A 103 2.22 29.35 -14.76
C HIS A 103 0.76 29.72 -15.01
N GLU A 104 0.26 29.27 -16.16
CA GLU A 104 -1.14 29.40 -16.59
C GLU A 104 -2.14 28.84 -15.57
N TYR A 105 -1.70 27.89 -14.74
CA TYR A 105 -2.44 27.36 -13.58
C TYR A 105 -2.01 28.04 -12.30
N ARG A 106 -2.24 29.29 -12.21
CA ARG A 106 -2.00 29.95 -10.93
C ARG A 106 -2.80 29.22 -9.86
N ARG A 107 -2.17 29.07 -8.69
CA ARG A 107 -2.84 28.66 -7.46
C ARG A 107 -4.18 29.38 -7.42
N PRO A 108 -5.31 28.65 -7.39
CA PRO A 108 -6.57 29.26 -7.08
C PRO A 108 -6.38 30.04 -5.79
N ALA A 109 -6.92 31.24 -5.68
CA ALA A 109 -6.71 32.12 -4.55
C ALA A 109 -7.31 31.51 -3.26
N TYR A 110 -6.67 30.46 -2.76
CA TYR A 110 -7.02 29.83 -1.51
C TYR A 110 -6.32 30.60 -0.39
N SER A 111 -7.08 31.29 0.41
CA SER A 111 -6.65 31.77 1.70
C SER A 111 -7.35 30.95 2.78
N ILE A 112 -6.70 30.82 3.94
CA ILE A 112 -7.31 30.20 5.14
C ILE A 112 -8.63 30.89 5.48
N GLU A 113 -8.76 32.18 5.20
CA GLU A 113 -9.96 32.99 5.39
C GLU A 113 -11.12 32.57 4.45
N ASN A 114 -10.80 31.99 3.30
CA ASN A 114 -11.76 31.46 2.31
C ASN A 114 -11.86 29.94 2.31
N ALA A 115 -11.28 29.27 3.29
CA ALA A 115 -11.29 27.78 3.37
C ALA A 115 -12.71 27.20 3.39
N GLY A 116 -13.69 27.96 3.91
CA GLY A 116 -15.11 27.58 3.85
C GLY A 116 -15.76 27.74 2.48
N ASN A 117 -15.10 28.45 1.55
CA ASN A 117 -15.62 28.71 0.21
C ASN A 117 -14.85 27.94 -0.87
N GLY A 118 -14.11 26.91 -0.54
CA GLY A 118 -13.20 26.11 -1.39
C GLY A 118 -13.62 25.85 -2.85
N ALA A 119 -14.59 26.63 -3.33
CA ALA A 119 -15.11 26.61 -4.67
C ALA A 119 -14.01 27.02 -5.67
N GLY A 120 -13.77 26.17 -6.62
CA GLY A 120 -12.99 26.48 -7.80
C GLY A 120 -11.51 26.20 -7.73
N MET A 121 -11.00 25.58 -6.66
CA MET A 121 -9.55 25.30 -6.57
C MET A 121 -9.10 24.28 -7.62
N PHE A 122 -9.49 23.03 -7.46
CA PHE A 122 -9.10 21.92 -8.33
C PHE A 122 -10.25 21.40 -9.16
N SER A 123 -11.47 21.37 -8.58
CA SER A 123 -12.67 20.86 -9.23
C SER A 123 -13.13 21.73 -10.42
N GLU A 124 -12.91 23.03 -10.35
CA GLU A 124 -13.32 24.02 -11.37
C GLU A 124 -12.11 24.60 -12.16
N ALA A 125 -10.90 24.12 -11.88
CA ALA A 125 -9.70 24.62 -12.55
C ALA A 125 -9.81 24.44 -14.08
N SER A 126 -9.39 25.45 -14.83
CA SER A 126 -9.34 25.40 -16.31
C SER A 126 -8.37 24.33 -16.80
N TYR A 127 -7.38 23.98 -15.99
CA TYR A 127 -6.43 22.91 -16.20
C TYR A 127 -6.15 22.17 -14.90
N ASN A 128 -6.75 21.02 -14.76
CA ASN A 128 -6.47 19.97 -13.81
C ASN A 128 -6.78 18.65 -14.51
N PRO A 129 -5.79 18.05 -15.24
CA PRO A 129 -6.02 16.88 -16.07
C PRO A 129 -6.67 15.72 -15.35
N VAL A 130 -7.50 15.00 -16.11
CA VAL A 130 -8.29 13.86 -15.65
C VAL A 130 -8.07 12.69 -16.58
N GLY A 131 -7.75 11.53 -16.02
CA GLY A 131 -7.74 10.24 -16.71
C GLY A 131 -8.97 9.43 -16.33
N SER A 132 -9.82 9.08 -17.31
CA SER A 132 -10.95 8.18 -17.11
C SER A 132 -10.59 6.79 -17.64
N TYR A 133 -10.52 5.80 -16.77
CA TYR A 133 -10.08 4.43 -17.04
C TYR A 133 -11.24 3.46 -16.95
N VAL A 134 -11.28 2.45 -17.83
CA VAL A 134 -12.25 1.35 -17.77
C VAL A 134 -11.53 0.03 -17.95
N CYS A 135 -11.77 -0.88 -17.01
CA CYS A 135 -11.32 -2.28 -17.03
C CYS A 135 -12.52 -3.20 -16.93
N THR A 136 -12.53 -4.27 -17.72
CA THR A 136 -13.54 -5.33 -17.59
C THR A 136 -12.88 -6.63 -17.19
N PHE A 137 -13.52 -7.39 -16.30
CA PHE A 137 -12.99 -8.65 -15.80
C PHE A 137 -14.10 -9.60 -15.34
N ASP A 138 -13.75 -10.88 -15.30
CA ASP A 138 -14.56 -11.92 -14.68
C ASP A 138 -13.93 -12.37 -13.37
N LEU A 139 -14.76 -12.75 -12.41
CA LEU A 139 -14.31 -13.15 -11.08
C LEU A 139 -13.82 -14.61 -11.13
N PRO A 140 -12.60 -14.91 -10.66
CA PRO A 140 -12.13 -16.28 -10.55
C PRO A 140 -13.03 -17.14 -9.65
N GLU A 141 -13.22 -18.41 -9.99
CA GLU A 141 -14.02 -19.35 -9.18
C GLU A 141 -13.53 -19.45 -7.73
N THR A 142 -12.21 -19.32 -7.52
CA THR A 142 -11.57 -19.32 -6.19
C THR A 142 -11.98 -18.16 -5.29
N PHE A 143 -12.58 -17.11 -5.86
CA PHE A 143 -13.08 -15.95 -5.10
C PHE A 143 -14.52 -16.10 -4.64
N GLN A 144 -15.26 -17.08 -5.19
CA GLN A 144 -16.67 -17.28 -4.85
C GLN A 144 -16.84 -17.59 -3.36
N GLY A 145 -17.81 -16.93 -2.73
CA GLY A 145 -18.09 -17.08 -1.31
C GLY A 145 -17.16 -16.31 -0.36
N ASN A 146 -16.15 -15.63 -0.90
CA ASN A 146 -15.25 -14.75 -0.14
C ASN A 146 -15.67 -13.27 -0.29
N ARG A 147 -15.20 -12.42 0.62
CA ARG A 147 -15.26 -10.98 0.43
C ARG A 147 -14.23 -10.57 -0.62
N VAL A 148 -14.59 -9.68 -1.53
CA VAL A 148 -13.73 -9.26 -2.63
C VAL A 148 -13.41 -7.77 -2.52
N TYR A 149 -12.14 -7.45 -2.53
CA TYR A 149 -11.60 -6.10 -2.44
C TYR A 149 -10.80 -5.75 -3.69
N VAL A 150 -10.80 -4.47 -4.07
CA VAL A 150 -9.82 -3.93 -5.00
C VAL A 150 -8.77 -3.17 -4.22
N CYS A 151 -7.50 -3.44 -4.52
CA CYS A 151 -6.34 -2.75 -3.98
C CYS A 151 -5.61 -2.02 -5.09
N PHE A 152 -5.50 -0.71 -4.98
CA PHE A 152 -4.63 0.13 -5.80
C PHE A 152 -3.34 0.37 -5.02
N GLU A 153 -2.22 -0.16 -5.47
CA GLU A 153 -0.94 -0.04 -4.76
C GLU A 153 -0.32 1.36 -4.86
N GLY A 154 -0.79 2.17 -5.82
CA GLY A 154 -0.41 3.57 -5.95
C GLY A 154 -1.11 4.24 -7.11
N VAL A 155 -1.76 5.37 -6.80
CA VAL A 155 -2.48 6.21 -7.78
C VAL A 155 -2.17 7.68 -7.47
N GLU A 156 -1.62 8.38 -8.40
CA GLU A 156 -1.29 9.79 -8.28
C GLU A 156 -2.27 10.62 -9.10
N GLN A 157 -3.08 11.51 -8.53
CA GLN A 157 -3.13 11.87 -7.13
C GLN A 157 -4.48 11.45 -6.50
N ALA A 158 -5.59 11.96 -6.93
CA ALA A 158 -6.92 11.68 -6.38
C ALA A 158 -7.72 10.76 -7.30
N MET A 159 -8.34 9.73 -6.76
CA MET A 159 -9.13 8.78 -7.54
C MET A 159 -10.55 8.62 -7.03
N TYR A 160 -11.48 8.51 -7.98
CA TYR A 160 -12.86 8.08 -7.79
C TYR A 160 -13.05 6.71 -8.44
N ILE A 161 -13.82 5.83 -7.81
CA ILE A 161 -13.97 4.44 -8.24
C ILE A 161 -15.43 4.06 -8.33
N TRP A 162 -15.80 3.38 -9.42
CA TRP A 162 -17.12 2.78 -9.63
C TRP A 162 -16.98 1.34 -10.09
N LEU A 163 -17.89 0.48 -9.65
CA LEU A 163 -18.03 -0.89 -10.15
C LEU A 163 -19.47 -1.11 -10.60
N ASN A 164 -19.66 -1.57 -11.84
CA ASN A 164 -20.98 -1.91 -12.40
C ASN A 164 -22.01 -0.76 -12.28
N GLY A 165 -21.55 0.49 -12.42
CA GLY A 165 -22.36 1.69 -12.30
C GLY A 165 -22.49 2.28 -10.91
N GLU A 166 -22.13 1.54 -9.87
CA GLU A 166 -22.23 1.97 -8.47
C GLU A 166 -20.95 2.62 -7.97
N PHE A 167 -21.10 3.70 -7.20
CA PHE A 167 -19.96 4.39 -6.59
C PHE A 167 -19.36 3.56 -5.46
N ILE A 168 -18.08 3.25 -5.57
CA ILE A 168 -17.35 2.46 -4.57
C ILE A 168 -16.64 3.37 -3.57
N GLY A 169 -15.80 4.30 -4.05
CA GLY A 169 -15.03 5.11 -3.12
C GLY A 169 -14.16 6.19 -3.75
N TYR A 170 -13.46 6.91 -2.86
CA TYR A 170 -12.53 8.00 -3.16
C TYR A 170 -11.29 7.92 -2.28
N ALA A 171 -10.13 8.26 -2.83
CA ALA A 171 -8.88 8.39 -2.08
C ALA A 171 -7.92 9.40 -2.72
N GLU A 172 -7.11 10.05 -1.88
CA GLU A 172 -6.08 11.01 -2.26
C GLU A 172 -4.64 10.58 -1.91
N ASP A 173 -4.43 9.44 -1.29
CA ASP A 173 -3.10 8.94 -0.90
C ASP A 173 -2.40 8.27 -2.10
N SER A 174 -1.37 8.94 -2.65
CA SER A 174 -0.72 8.50 -3.89
C SER A 174 0.20 7.30 -3.73
N PHE A 175 0.90 7.19 -2.59
CA PHE A 175 2.08 6.32 -2.47
C PHE A 175 1.89 5.14 -1.52
N THR A 176 0.74 5.01 -0.89
CA THR A 176 0.38 3.85 -0.09
C THR A 176 -0.83 3.13 -0.69
N PRO A 177 -1.01 1.82 -0.44
CA PRO A 177 -2.14 1.08 -0.97
C PRO A 177 -3.48 1.63 -0.48
N SER A 178 -4.45 1.69 -1.39
CA SER A 178 -5.85 2.02 -1.08
C SER A 178 -6.74 0.84 -1.43
N GLU A 179 -7.46 0.31 -0.45
CA GLU A 179 -8.36 -0.84 -0.60
C GLU A 179 -9.83 -0.44 -0.44
N PHE A 180 -10.69 -1.09 -1.24
CA PHE A 180 -12.14 -0.85 -1.23
C PHE A 180 -12.90 -2.16 -1.34
N ASP A 181 -13.97 -2.30 -0.55
CA ASP A 181 -14.85 -3.47 -0.58
C ASP A 181 -15.75 -3.45 -1.82
N LEU A 182 -15.60 -4.44 -2.68
CA LEU A 182 -16.41 -4.67 -3.87
C LEU A 182 -17.53 -5.68 -3.64
N THR A 183 -17.52 -6.40 -2.53
CA THR A 183 -18.42 -7.53 -2.24
C THR A 183 -19.89 -7.23 -2.51
N PRO A 184 -20.44 -6.05 -2.16
CA PRO A 184 -21.85 -5.76 -2.39
C PRO A 184 -22.24 -5.60 -3.86
N TYR A 185 -21.29 -5.35 -4.74
CA TYR A 185 -21.54 -4.93 -6.13
C TYR A 185 -20.92 -5.84 -7.19
N ILE A 186 -20.05 -6.78 -6.77
CA ILE A 186 -19.31 -7.64 -7.70
C ILE A 186 -20.21 -8.75 -8.26
N ARG A 187 -19.98 -9.06 -9.53
CA ARG A 187 -20.66 -10.14 -10.27
C ARG A 187 -19.68 -11.25 -10.59
N THR A 188 -20.18 -12.43 -10.90
CA THR A 188 -19.34 -13.55 -11.36
C THR A 188 -18.66 -13.23 -12.68
N GLU A 189 -19.39 -12.57 -13.61
CA GLU A 189 -18.91 -12.26 -14.95
C GLU A 189 -19.29 -10.82 -15.34
N GLY A 190 -18.56 -10.27 -16.28
CA GLY A 190 -18.86 -9.00 -16.92
C GLY A 190 -18.77 -7.78 -15.99
N ASN A 191 -17.86 -7.81 -15.03
CA ASN A 191 -17.61 -6.64 -14.17
C ASN A 191 -16.99 -5.51 -14.95
N LYS A 192 -17.48 -4.29 -14.75
CA LYS A 192 -16.95 -3.04 -15.30
C LYS A 192 -16.43 -2.18 -14.17
N LEU A 193 -15.12 -2.12 -14.00
CA LEU A 193 -14.43 -1.22 -13.06
C LEU A 193 -14.09 0.07 -13.78
N CYS A 194 -14.54 1.19 -13.26
CA CYS A 194 -14.26 2.52 -13.76
C CYS A 194 -13.49 3.31 -12.72
N VAL A 195 -12.41 3.98 -13.14
CA VAL A 195 -11.58 4.80 -12.26
C VAL A 195 -11.36 6.17 -12.92
N GLU A 196 -11.65 7.23 -12.18
CA GLU A 196 -11.34 8.60 -12.59
C GLU A 196 -10.20 9.13 -11.74
N VAL A 197 -9.08 9.51 -12.35
CA VAL A 197 -7.89 10.00 -11.65
C VAL A 197 -7.66 11.47 -11.99
N HIS A 198 -7.62 12.32 -10.98
CA HIS A 198 -7.32 13.74 -11.11
C HIS A 198 -5.86 14.00 -10.75
N LYS A 199 -5.18 14.80 -11.57
CA LYS A 199 -3.76 15.13 -11.38
C LYS A 199 -3.50 15.88 -10.09
N ARG A 200 -4.49 16.67 -9.62
CA ARG A 200 -4.34 17.51 -8.42
C ARG A 200 -5.60 17.54 -7.59
N SER A 201 -5.38 17.55 -6.30
CA SER A 201 -6.36 17.75 -5.24
C SER A 201 -5.70 18.52 -4.09
N THR A 202 -6.37 18.63 -2.95
CA THR A 202 -5.77 19.20 -1.75
C THR A 202 -4.55 18.43 -1.25
N ALA A 203 -4.41 17.14 -1.58
CA ALA A 203 -3.22 16.34 -1.27
C ALA A 203 -1.94 16.91 -1.91
N ALA A 204 -2.05 17.62 -3.05
CA ALA A 204 -0.90 18.25 -3.69
C ALA A 204 -0.13 19.22 -2.78
N PHE A 205 -0.79 19.82 -1.78
CA PHE A 205 -0.11 20.67 -0.80
C PHE A 205 0.86 19.91 0.11
N LEU A 206 0.66 18.60 0.27
CA LEU A 206 1.48 17.73 1.09
C LEU A 206 2.39 16.82 0.27
N GLU A 207 1.88 16.29 -0.85
CA GLU A 207 2.54 15.25 -1.64
C GLU A 207 3.47 15.81 -2.71
N ASP A 208 3.28 17.06 -3.16
CA ASP A 208 4.14 17.68 -4.17
C ASP A 208 5.50 18.01 -3.57
N GLN A 209 6.45 17.09 -3.77
CA GLN A 209 7.82 17.15 -3.28
C GLN A 209 8.79 17.46 -4.43
N ASP A 210 10.09 17.37 -4.19
CA ASP A 210 11.15 17.55 -5.18
C ASP A 210 11.25 16.35 -6.13
N PHE A 211 10.31 16.25 -7.08
CA PHE A 211 10.28 15.18 -8.09
C PHE A 211 9.41 15.54 -9.30
N PHE A 212 9.43 14.70 -10.34
CA PHE A 212 8.57 14.82 -11.50
C PHE A 212 7.09 14.72 -11.13
N ARG A 213 6.28 15.62 -11.69
CA ARG A 213 4.83 15.68 -11.50
C ARG A 213 4.15 14.81 -12.54
N PHE A 214 3.90 13.57 -12.15
CA PHE A 214 3.12 12.62 -12.91
C PHE A 214 1.71 12.47 -12.35
N PHE A 215 0.85 11.74 -13.06
CA PHE A 215 -0.40 11.23 -12.53
C PHE A 215 -0.84 9.96 -13.25
N GLY A 216 -1.84 9.27 -12.67
CA GLY A 216 -2.37 8.03 -13.17
C GLY A 216 -2.18 6.85 -12.21
N ILE A 217 -2.58 5.67 -12.64
CA ILE A 217 -2.42 4.42 -11.89
C ILE A 217 -1.01 3.90 -12.17
N PHE A 218 -0.05 4.19 -11.28
CA PHE A 218 1.37 3.94 -11.55
C PHE A 218 1.95 2.71 -10.82
N ARG A 219 1.17 2.08 -9.93
CA ARG A 219 1.47 0.79 -9.34
C ARG A 219 0.34 -0.19 -9.63
N SER A 220 0.56 -1.47 -9.35
CA SER A 220 -0.37 -2.56 -9.67
C SER A 220 -1.75 -2.38 -9.07
N VAL A 221 -2.76 -2.88 -9.78
CA VAL A 221 -4.14 -3.00 -9.32
C VAL A 221 -4.45 -4.48 -9.10
N LYS A 222 -4.91 -4.84 -7.91
CA LYS A 222 -5.18 -6.21 -7.51
C LYS A 222 -6.60 -6.37 -7.01
N LEU A 223 -7.25 -7.45 -7.41
CA LEU A 223 -8.37 -7.97 -6.65
C LEU A 223 -7.85 -8.92 -5.59
N LYS A 224 -8.38 -8.83 -4.38
CA LYS A 224 -8.05 -9.68 -3.24
C LYS A 224 -9.31 -10.34 -2.72
N ALA A 225 -9.30 -11.66 -2.58
CA ALA A 225 -10.37 -12.41 -1.93
C ALA A 225 -10.00 -12.68 -0.48
N LYS A 226 -10.76 -12.14 0.47
CA LYS A 226 -10.57 -12.37 1.91
C LYS A 226 -11.50 -13.52 2.36
N PRO A 227 -10.95 -14.60 2.94
CA PRO A 227 -11.77 -15.72 3.41
C PRO A 227 -12.73 -15.31 4.54
N CYS A 228 -13.71 -16.16 4.85
CA CYS A 228 -14.71 -15.89 5.88
C CYS A 228 -14.14 -15.66 7.28
N VAL A 229 -12.98 -16.22 7.56
CA VAL A 229 -12.14 -15.93 8.73
C VAL A 229 -10.82 -15.41 8.18
N HIS A 230 -10.46 -14.18 8.48
CA HIS A 230 -9.31 -13.51 7.86
C HIS A 230 -8.55 -12.66 8.88
N VAL A 231 -7.22 -12.69 8.79
CA VAL A 231 -6.34 -11.76 9.53
C VAL A 231 -6.38 -10.42 8.83
N GLU A 232 -7.04 -9.43 9.42
CA GLU A 232 -7.14 -8.08 8.84
C GLU A 232 -5.87 -7.24 9.09
N ASP A 233 -5.25 -7.44 10.26
CA ASP A 233 -4.08 -6.66 10.66
C ASP A 233 -3.20 -7.48 11.61
N ILE A 234 -1.88 -7.35 11.47
CA ILE A 234 -0.90 -8.00 12.34
C ILE A 234 0.25 -7.06 12.65
N PHE A 235 0.65 -7.01 13.90
CA PHE A 235 1.82 -6.31 14.39
C PHE A 235 2.77 -7.28 15.08
N ILE A 236 3.98 -7.41 14.55
CA ILE A 236 5.02 -8.32 15.05
C ILE A 236 6.20 -7.48 15.53
N ARG A 237 6.58 -7.67 16.80
CA ARG A 237 7.69 -6.96 17.41
C ARG A 237 8.73 -7.95 17.98
N PRO A 238 9.76 -8.27 17.22
CA PRO A 238 10.91 -9.01 17.73
C PRO A 238 11.78 -8.09 18.58
N ILE A 239 12.08 -8.52 19.81
CA ILE A 239 12.86 -7.75 20.80
C ILE A 239 14.11 -8.53 21.12
N LEU A 240 15.28 -7.93 20.90
CA LEU A 240 16.57 -8.49 21.27
C LEU A 240 17.04 -7.93 22.60
N TRP A 241 17.47 -8.81 23.53
CA TRP A 241 18.00 -8.39 24.84
C TRP A 241 19.48 -7.95 24.74
N ASN A 242 19.95 -7.31 25.82
CA ASN A 242 21.33 -6.81 25.90
C ASN A 242 22.39 -7.90 25.74
N SER A 243 22.05 -9.15 26.06
CA SER A 243 22.94 -10.32 25.82
C SER A 243 23.19 -10.59 24.34
N ASN A 244 22.37 -10.06 23.41
CA ASN A 244 22.35 -10.35 21.98
C ASN A 244 22.14 -11.83 21.62
N ILE A 245 21.67 -12.65 22.55
CA ILE A 245 21.42 -14.09 22.37
C ILE A 245 20.03 -14.50 22.86
N GLN A 246 19.32 -13.63 23.53
CA GLN A 246 17.97 -13.86 24.02
C GLN A 246 17.05 -12.74 23.58
N GLY A 247 15.77 -13.01 23.51
CA GLY A 247 14.77 -12.01 23.14
C GLY A 247 13.35 -12.45 23.41
N ASN A 248 12.44 -11.52 23.18
CA ASN A 248 11.02 -11.72 23.25
C ASN A 248 10.40 -11.54 21.86
N LEU A 249 9.23 -12.14 21.67
CA LEU A 249 8.35 -11.89 20.56
C LEU A 249 7.00 -11.38 21.08
N GLU A 250 6.62 -10.19 20.62
CA GLU A 250 5.29 -9.62 20.83
C GLU A 250 4.52 -9.68 19.51
N VAL A 251 3.31 -10.24 19.53
CA VAL A 251 2.42 -10.33 18.36
C VAL A 251 1.04 -9.83 18.76
N ASN A 252 0.51 -8.91 17.99
CA ASN A 252 -0.89 -8.50 18.07
C ASN A 252 -1.53 -8.75 16.71
N ALA A 253 -2.74 -9.28 16.67
CA ALA A 253 -3.48 -9.54 15.45
C ALA A 253 -4.94 -9.13 15.60
N LYS A 254 -5.52 -8.62 14.52
CA LYS A 254 -6.96 -8.38 14.37
C LYS A 254 -7.48 -9.31 13.29
N LEU A 255 -8.55 -10.02 13.59
CA LEU A 255 -9.21 -10.90 12.65
C LEU A 255 -10.67 -10.47 12.46
N SER A 256 -11.18 -10.71 11.27
CA SER A 256 -12.61 -10.60 10.98
C SER A 256 -13.21 -11.98 10.72
N MET A 257 -14.46 -12.16 11.11
CA MET A 257 -15.21 -13.41 10.89
C MET A 257 -16.61 -13.06 10.40
N VAL A 258 -17.02 -13.61 9.26
CA VAL A 258 -18.37 -13.40 8.72
C VAL A 258 -19.44 -14.10 9.58
N TYR A 259 -19.06 -15.17 10.28
CA TYR A 259 -19.91 -15.88 11.25
C TYR A 259 -19.07 -16.34 12.43
N ALA A 260 -19.68 -16.41 13.60
CA ALA A 260 -18.99 -16.88 14.80
C ALA A 260 -18.53 -18.32 14.63
N LYS A 261 -17.25 -18.56 14.82
CA LYS A 261 -16.61 -19.88 14.78
C LYS A 261 -15.51 -19.90 15.84
N ASP A 262 -15.37 -21.01 16.52
CA ASP A 262 -14.21 -21.18 17.40
C ASP A 262 -12.96 -21.36 16.54
N ILE A 263 -11.97 -20.53 16.80
CA ILE A 263 -10.69 -20.57 16.10
C ILE A 263 -9.53 -20.66 17.07
N ARG A 264 -8.46 -21.30 16.63
CA ARG A 264 -7.16 -21.27 17.28
C ARG A 264 -6.18 -20.50 16.41
N VAL A 265 -5.48 -19.56 17.00
CA VAL A 265 -4.47 -18.75 16.34
C VAL A 265 -3.13 -19.03 17.00
N THR A 266 -2.18 -19.54 16.23
CA THR A 266 -0.86 -19.95 16.70
C THR A 266 0.23 -19.16 16.00
N ALA A 267 1.10 -18.51 16.77
CA ALA A 267 2.32 -17.93 16.28
C ALA A 267 3.41 -19.02 16.21
N VAL A 268 4.04 -19.14 15.05
CA VAL A 268 5.07 -20.17 14.78
C VAL A 268 6.33 -19.49 14.29
N LEU A 269 7.47 -19.80 14.91
CA LEU A 269 8.78 -19.33 14.48
C LEU A 269 9.61 -20.50 13.98
N ARG A 270 10.23 -20.31 12.80
CA ARG A 270 11.11 -21.30 12.20
C ARG A 270 12.50 -20.72 11.98
N ASP A 271 13.50 -21.54 12.19
CA ASP A 271 14.88 -21.29 11.82
C ASP A 271 15.29 -22.29 10.72
N LYS A 272 15.58 -21.78 9.52
CA LYS A 272 15.95 -22.61 8.35
C LYS A 272 14.93 -23.75 8.11
N GLY A 273 13.67 -23.40 8.14
CA GLY A 273 12.55 -24.32 7.90
C GLY A 273 12.15 -25.23 9.08
N LYS A 274 12.92 -25.24 10.19
CA LYS A 274 12.59 -26.04 11.38
C LYS A 274 11.87 -25.19 12.42
N ILE A 275 10.74 -25.67 12.95
CA ILE A 275 10.03 -25.01 14.04
C ILE A 275 10.97 -24.97 15.26
N CYS A 276 11.30 -23.78 15.72
CA CYS A 276 12.10 -23.56 16.90
C CYS A 276 11.28 -23.02 18.10
N TRP A 277 10.08 -22.51 17.83
CA TRP A 277 9.13 -22.08 18.83
C TRP A 277 7.72 -21.97 18.24
N SER A 278 6.70 -22.25 19.06
CA SER A 278 5.30 -21.98 18.72
C SER A 278 4.49 -21.76 19.98
N GLN A 279 3.50 -20.88 19.90
CA GLN A 279 2.63 -20.51 21.01
C GLN A 279 1.27 -20.06 20.52
N ASP A 280 0.22 -20.53 21.18
CA ASP A 280 -1.14 -20.07 20.91
C ASP A 280 -1.36 -18.65 21.45
N MET A 281 -2.06 -17.82 20.69
CA MET A 281 -2.45 -16.48 21.09
C MET A 281 -3.67 -16.50 22.01
N LYS A 282 -3.72 -15.54 22.92
CA LYS A 282 -4.93 -15.29 23.71
C LYS A 282 -5.90 -14.45 22.88
N MET A 283 -7.04 -15.04 22.53
CA MET A 283 -8.06 -14.39 21.70
C MET A 283 -9.13 -13.73 22.56
N GLN A 284 -9.57 -12.55 22.11
CA GLN A 284 -10.67 -11.79 22.70
C GLN A 284 -11.68 -11.48 21.61
N TYR A 285 -12.92 -11.86 21.82
CA TYR A 285 -14.03 -11.63 20.89
C TYR A 285 -14.75 -10.35 21.28
N SER A 286 -14.93 -9.44 20.32
CA SER A 286 -15.76 -8.25 20.54
C SER A 286 -17.24 -8.61 20.47
N ASP A 287 -18.08 -7.86 21.19
CA ASP A 287 -19.50 -7.97 20.99
C ASP A 287 -19.86 -7.60 19.53
N LYS A 288 -20.80 -8.33 18.95
CA LYS A 288 -21.33 -8.00 17.62
C LYS A 288 -21.95 -6.60 17.68
N GLY A 289 -21.29 -5.63 17.05
CA GLY A 289 -21.91 -4.33 16.79
C GLY A 289 -23.02 -4.45 15.72
N THR A 290 -23.33 -3.38 15.04
CA THR A 290 -24.30 -3.36 13.91
C THR A 290 -23.85 -4.13 12.67
N SER A 291 -22.60 -4.55 12.63
CA SER A 291 -21.96 -5.32 11.55
C SER A 291 -22.21 -6.82 11.70
N ASN A 292 -22.49 -7.49 10.59
CA ASN A 292 -22.54 -8.96 10.55
C ASN A 292 -21.14 -9.61 10.68
N ILE A 293 -20.08 -8.79 10.73
CA ILE A 293 -18.69 -9.25 10.82
C ILE A 293 -18.25 -9.12 12.30
N LEU A 294 -17.88 -10.24 12.89
CA LEU A 294 -17.30 -10.30 14.23
C LEU A 294 -15.82 -9.91 14.17
N GLN A 295 -15.41 -8.98 15.01
CA GLN A 295 -14.00 -8.64 15.20
C GLN A 295 -13.41 -9.47 16.33
N VAL A 296 -12.20 -10.00 16.11
CA VAL A 296 -11.46 -10.78 17.10
C VAL A 296 -10.06 -10.19 17.21
N THR A 297 -9.59 -9.96 18.43
CA THR A 297 -8.23 -9.51 18.66
C THR A 297 -7.42 -10.58 19.38
N GLY A 298 -6.18 -10.77 18.95
CA GLY A 298 -5.24 -11.69 19.57
C GLY A 298 -4.01 -10.94 20.08
N ALA A 299 -3.50 -11.34 21.23
CA ALA A 299 -2.26 -10.81 21.78
C ALA A 299 -1.38 -11.93 22.34
N LEU A 300 -0.09 -11.80 22.09
CA LEU A 300 0.94 -12.69 22.60
C LEU A 300 2.18 -11.88 22.97
N LYS A 301 2.76 -12.21 24.12
CA LYS A 301 4.10 -11.75 24.50
C LYS A 301 4.81 -12.89 25.19
N ASP A 302 5.90 -13.35 24.62
CA ASP A 302 6.64 -14.49 25.17
C ASP A 302 8.16 -14.30 25.07
N THR A 303 8.86 -14.92 26.00
CA THR A 303 10.32 -15.04 25.98
C THR A 303 10.71 -16.29 25.21
N LEU A 304 11.50 -16.11 24.17
CA LEU A 304 11.91 -17.23 23.34
C LEU A 304 12.90 -18.15 24.05
N PRO A 305 12.65 -19.47 24.12
CA PRO A 305 13.52 -20.42 24.81
C PRO A 305 14.72 -20.85 23.94
N ILE A 306 15.03 -20.10 22.92
CA ILE A 306 16.09 -20.38 21.93
C ILE A 306 17.17 -19.29 21.95
N SER A 307 18.35 -19.64 21.49
CA SER A 307 19.41 -18.66 21.23
C SER A 307 19.13 -17.91 19.95
N ILE A 308 19.04 -16.58 20.04
CA ILE A 308 18.75 -15.69 18.91
C ILE A 308 20.03 -15.33 18.17
N THR A 309 19.98 -15.42 16.85
CA THR A 309 20.98 -14.81 15.96
C THR A 309 20.49 -13.42 15.59
N PRO A 310 21.22 -12.35 15.98
CA PRO A 310 20.81 -10.97 15.66
C PRO A 310 20.89 -10.68 14.17
N TRP A 311 20.00 -9.79 13.71
CA TRP A 311 20.08 -9.18 12.40
C TRP A 311 20.97 -7.93 12.46
N ASP A 312 21.94 -7.82 11.54
CA ASP A 312 22.66 -6.59 11.23
C ASP A 312 22.99 -6.54 9.72
N HIS A 313 23.49 -5.40 9.24
CA HIS A 313 23.77 -5.20 7.81
C HIS A 313 24.90 -6.06 7.27
N HIS A 314 25.79 -6.62 8.11
CA HIS A 314 26.81 -7.59 7.68
C HIS A 314 26.27 -9.02 7.68
N LYS A 315 25.30 -9.28 8.53
CA LYS A 315 24.65 -10.58 8.66
C LYS A 315 23.15 -10.39 8.83
N PRO A 316 22.41 -10.18 7.72
CA PRO A 316 20.97 -9.93 7.75
C PRO A 316 20.19 -11.23 8.01
N TYR A 317 20.28 -11.73 9.25
CA TYR A 317 19.67 -12.99 9.64
C TYR A 317 18.18 -12.83 9.92
N LEU A 318 17.37 -13.57 9.17
CA LEU A 318 15.92 -13.55 9.27
C LEU A 318 15.43 -14.93 9.71
N TYR A 319 14.38 -14.91 10.54
CA TYR A 319 13.60 -16.08 10.92
C TYR A 319 12.28 -16.09 10.13
N ASP A 320 11.77 -17.28 9.79
CA ASP A 320 10.47 -17.42 9.17
C ASP A 320 9.40 -17.43 10.27
N PHE A 321 8.60 -16.40 10.32
CA PHE A 321 7.43 -16.31 11.18
C PHE A 321 6.19 -16.68 10.39
N CYS A 322 5.26 -17.41 11.00
CA CYS A 322 3.92 -17.64 10.46
C CYS A 322 2.88 -17.47 11.57
N LEU A 323 1.78 -16.79 11.24
CA LEU A 323 0.55 -16.86 12.03
C LEU A 323 -0.38 -17.88 11.38
N GLU A 324 -0.71 -18.96 12.09
CA GLU A 324 -1.63 -20.00 11.65
C GLU A 324 -3.00 -19.79 12.27
N VAL A 325 -4.03 -19.73 11.43
CA VAL A 325 -5.44 -19.70 11.86
C VAL A 325 -6.06 -21.06 11.55
N ARG A 326 -6.57 -21.73 12.57
CA ARG A 326 -7.19 -23.06 12.47
C ARG A 326 -8.59 -23.06 13.06
N ASP A 327 -9.46 -23.94 12.54
CA ASP A 327 -10.78 -24.16 13.11
C ASP A 327 -10.74 -25.16 14.29
N GLN A 328 -11.90 -25.41 14.86
CA GLN A 328 -12.09 -26.34 15.97
C GLN A 328 -11.65 -27.80 15.67
N ASP A 329 -11.72 -28.19 14.38
CA ASP A 329 -11.30 -29.51 13.91
C ASP A 329 -9.81 -29.55 13.57
N ASN A 330 -9.06 -28.50 13.94
CA ASN A 330 -7.65 -28.30 13.65
C ASN A 330 -7.31 -28.18 12.15
N CYS A 331 -8.31 -27.94 11.30
CA CYS A 331 -8.08 -27.66 9.89
C CYS A 331 -7.54 -26.25 9.71
N LEU A 332 -6.50 -26.11 8.88
CA LEU A 332 -5.88 -24.83 8.59
C LEU A 332 -6.81 -24.01 7.71
N ILE A 333 -7.12 -22.77 8.14
CA ILE A 333 -7.94 -21.80 7.41
C ILE A 333 -7.04 -20.82 6.65
N GLU A 334 -6.04 -20.28 7.36
CA GLU A 334 -5.17 -19.24 6.82
C GLU A 334 -3.78 -19.29 7.43
N ILE A 335 -2.77 -18.95 6.64
CA ILE A 335 -1.38 -18.74 7.06
C ILE A 335 -0.96 -17.34 6.63
N VAL A 336 -0.40 -16.58 7.57
CA VAL A 336 0.21 -15.28 7.31
C VAL A 336 1.71 -15.36 7.59
N PRO A 337 2.58 -15.38 6.57
CA PRO A 337 4.03 -15.45 6.74
C PRO A 337 4.66 -14.07 6.86
N TYR A 338 5.76 -14.00 7.63
CA TYR A 338 6.70 -12.87 7.65
C TYR A 338 8.12 -13.37 7.86
N ALA A 339 9.08 -12.69 7.22
CA ALA A 339 10.49 -12.82 7.60
C ALA A 339 10.81 -11.76 8.66
N ILE A 340 11.32 -12.17 9.83
CA ILE A 340 11.58 -11.26 10.95
C ILE A 340 13.02 -11.31 11.43
N GLY A 341 13.60 -10.13 11.69
CA GLY A 341 14.94 -9.98 12.23
C GLY A 341 14.94 -9.45 13.65
N PHE A 342 15.71 -10.05 14.54
CA PHE A 342 15.88 -9.57 15.90
C PHE A 342 17.02 -8.57 15.98
N ARG A 343 16.70 -7.34 16.36
CA ARG A 343 17.70 -6.27 16.51
C ARG A 343 17.36 -5.36 17.67
N ARG A 344 18.36 -4.66 18.18
CA ARG A 344 18.21 -3.62 19.20
C ARG A 344 18.87 -2.34 18.73
N LEU A 345 18.07 -1.29 18.53
CA LEU A 345 18.52 0.03 18.19
C LEU A 345 18.47 0.92 19.42
N GLU A 346 19.57 1.60 19.75
CA GLU A 346 19.72 2.45 20.93
C GLU A 346 20.40 3.76 20.54
N ILE A 347 20.04 4.84 21.23
CA ILE A 347 20.75 6.13 21.15
C ILE A 347 21.36 6.38 22.52
N ILE A 348 22.68 6.31 22.60
CA ILE A 348 23.44 6.53 23.83
C ILE A 348 24.38 7.71 23.57
N ASP A 349 24.30 8.73 24.40
CA ASP A 349 25.11 9.96 24.28
C ASP A 349 25.11 10.54 22.86
N LYS A 350 23.93 10.61 22.25
CA LYS A 350 23.70 11.13 20.87
C LYS A 350 24.32 10.28 19.76
N VAL A 351 24.77 9.07 20.04
CA VAL A 351 25.31 8.11 19.07
C VAL A 351 24.36 6.95 18.91
N ILE A 352 24.13 6.52 17.67
CA ILE A 352 23.28 5.38 17.34
C ILE A 352 24.07 4.09 17.48
N TYR A 353 23.51 3.12 18.21
CA TYR A 353 24.05 1.77 18.36
C TYR A 353 23.07 0.74 17.85
N LEU A 354 23.58 -0.25 17.13
CA LEU A 354 22.86 -1.46 16.76
C LEU A 354 23.47 -2.66 17.46
N ASN A 355 22.66 -3.41 18.20
CA ASN A 355 23.09 -4.58 18.96
C ASN A 355 24.32 -4.30 19.86
N GLY A 356 24.39 -3.09 20.43
CA GLY A 356 25.49 -2.64 21.29
C GLY A 356 26.75 -2.19 20.56
N LYS A 357 26.75 -2.16 19.21
CA LYS A 357 27.88 -1.63 18.39
C LYS A 357 27.48 -0.30 17.76
N ARG A 358 28.39 0.66 17.75
CA ARG A 358 28.16 1.95 17.08
C ARG A 358 27.77 1.70 15.61
N LEU A 359 26.66 2.28 15.19
CA LEU A 359 26.19 2.23 13.82
C LEU A 359 26.75 3.41 13.02
N ILE A 360 27.32 3.13 11.86
CA ILE A 360 27.74 4.10 10.87
C ILE A 360 26.90 3.86 9.62
N LEU A 361 26.19 4.88 9.16
CA LEU A 361 25.38 4.84 7.97
C LEU A 361 26.17 5.39 6.79
N THR A 362 26.40 4.54 5.79
CA THR A 362 26.90 4.94 4.47
C THR A 362 25.70 4.90 3.53
N GLY A 363 25.05 6.04 3.38
CA GLY A 363 23.72 6.11 2.77
C GLY A 363 23.66 6.96 1.51
N ILE A 364 22.63 6.69 0.70
CA ILE A 364 22.29 7.46 -0.49
C ILE A 364 20.80 7.81 -0.49
N ASN A 365 20.43 8.82 -1.28
CA ASN A 365 19.05 9.09 -1.64
C ASN A 365 18.64 8.24 -2.85
N ARG A 366 17.40 7.74 -2.86
CA ARG A 366 16.87 6.92 -3.93
C ARG A 366 15.46 7.34 -4.30
N HIS A 367 15.21 7.53 -5.60
CA HIS A 367 13.88 7.51 -6.18
C HIS A 367 13.58 6.13 -6.76
N GLU A 368 12.32 5.71 -6.72
CA GLU A 368 11.84 4.63 -7.59
C GLU A 368 11.85 5.17 -9.02
N TRP A 369 12.80 4.73 -9.85
CA TRP A 369 12.99 5.36 -11.15
C TRP A 369 13.55 4.41 -12.20
N GLU A 370 12.92 4.46 -13.37
CA GLU A 370 13.43 3.90 -14.62
C GLU A 370 13.24 4.95 -15.72
N PRO A 371 14.25 5.23 -16.57
CA PRO A 371 14.22 6.35 -17.52
C PRO A 371 13.03 6.38 -18.50
N HIS A 372 12.48 5.22 -18.86
CA HIS A 372 11.36 5.11 -19.80
C HIS A 372 10.00 4.91 -19.14
N LYS A 373 9.98 4.51 -17.88
CA LYS A 373 8.76 4.15 -17.13
C LYS A 373 8.47 5.08 -15.95
N GLY A 374 9.41 6.00 -15.64
CA GLY A 374 9.30 6.84 -14.44
C GLY A 374 9.30 6.00 -13.17
N ARG A 375 8.30 6.20 -12.31
CA ARG A 375 8.15 5.47 -11.04
C ARG A 375 7.51 4.07 -11.17
N CYS A 376 7.12 3.66 -12.39
CA CYS A 376 6.54 2.33 -12.63
C CYS A 376 7.62 1.26 -12.72
N ILE A 377 8.40 1.07 -11.63
CA ILE A 377 9.44 0.06 -11.55
C ILE A 377 8.91 -1.28 -11.05
N THR A 378 9.67 -2.34 -11.29
CA THR A 378 9.39 -3.70 -10.85
C THR A 378 10.47 -4.18 -9.87
N GLU A 379 10.28 -5.36 -9.29
CA GLU A 379 11.31 -6.00 -8.46
C GLU A 379 12.67 -6.14 -9.19
N LYS A 380 12.67 -6.24 -10.51
CA LYS A 380 13.90 -6.35 -11.30
C LYS A 380 14.79 -5.11 -11.12
N GLU A 381 14.22 -3.91 -11.27
CA GLU A 381 14.93 -2.65 -11.08
C GLU A 381 15.37 -2.49 -9.62
N MET A 382 14.53 -2.88 -8.66
CA MET A 382 14.87 -2.85 -7.23
C MET A 382 16.08 -3.75 -6.90
N ARG A 383 16.13 -4.97 -7.46
CA ARG A 383 17.26 -5.88 -7.27
C ARG A 383 18.57 -5.35 -7.87
N ILE A 384 18.49 -4.63 -8.99
CA ILE A 384 19.65 -3.95 -9.58
C ILE A 384 20.19 -2.89 -8.63
N ASP A 385 19.32 -2.06 -8.06
CA ASP A 385 19.71 -1.04 -7.09
C ASP A 385 20.41 -1.66 -5.87
N LEU A 386 19.81 -2.70 -5.28
CA LEU A 386 20.38 -3.39 -4.12
C LEU A 386 21.74 -4.03 -4.42
N MET A 387 21.89 -4.66 -5.59
CA MET A 387 23.17 -5.21 -6.05
C MET A 387 24.23 -4.12 -6.14
N LEU A 388 23.90 -2.95 -6.70
CA LEU A 388 24.82 -1.82 -6.79
C LEU A 388 25.17 -1.26 -5.40
N PHE A 389 24.21 -1.22 -4.46
CA PHE A 389 24.47 -0.79 -3.08
C PHE A 389 25.49 -1.71 -2.41
N GLN A 390 25.30 -3.02 -2.50
CA GLN A 390 26.20 -4.01 -1.92
C GLN A 390 27.61 -3.92 -2.53
N GLN A 391 27.72 -3.76 -3.86
CA GLN A 391 29.01 -3.61 -4.55
C GLN A 391 29.78 -2.35 -4.14
N ASN A 392 29.06 -1.29 -3.73
CA ASN A 392 29.64 -0.02 -3.34
C ASN A 392 29.65 0.20 -1.81
N HIS A 393 29.45 -0.85 -1.02
CA HIS A 393 29.44 -0.80 0.45
C HIS A 393 28.44 0.22 1.04
N ILE A 394 27.33 0.44 0.36
CA ILE A 394 26.21 1.26 0.83
C ILE A 394 25.36 0.38 1.73
N ASN A 395 25.09 0.83 2.96
CA ASN A 395 24.27 0.11 3.93
C ASN A 395 22.98 0.82 4.31
N ALA A 396 22.73 2.00 3.74
CA ALA A 396 21.53 2.78 4.05
C ALA A 396 20.97 3.47 2.81
N VAL A 397 19.64 3.61 2.76
CA VAL A 397 18.95 4.32 1.70
C VAL A 397 17.85 5.21 2.27
N ARG A 398 17.77 6.45 1.79
CA ARG A 398 16.62 7.32 2.04
C ARG A 398 15.71 7.28 0.83
N THR A 399 14.46 6.85 1.04
CA THR A 399 13.44 6.80 -0.02
C THR A 399 12.87 8.20 -0.26
N CYS A 400 13.53 9.00 -1.06
CA CYS A 400 13.08 10.34 -1.33
C CYS A 400 12.10 10.37 -2.52
N HIS A 401 10.94 11.01 -2.35
CA HIS A 401 10.46 11.65 -1.12
C HIS A 401 9.10 11.07 -0.73
N TYR A 402 8.93 9.78 -0.87
CA TYR A 402 7.66 9.06 -0.74
C TYR A 402 7.89 7.60 -0.30
N PRO A 403 6.89 6.94 0.30
CA PRO A 403 6.93 5.50 0.54
C PRO A 403 7.15 4.72 -0.76
N ASN A 404 8.17 3.86 -0.74
CA ASN A 404 8.44 2.97 -1.87
C ASN A 404 7.43 1.81 -1.90
N GLN A 405 7.43 1.05 -2.99
CA GLN A 405 6.63 -0.18 -3.08
C GLN A 405 7.02 -1.15 -1.96
N ILE A 406 6.04 -1.86 -1.43
CA ILE A 406 6.19 -2.77 -0.31
C ILE A 406 7.32 -3.80 -0.49
N PRO A 407 7.50 -4.44 -1.65
CA PRO A 407 8.60 -5.40 -1.86
C PRO A 407 9.99 -4.83 -1.59
N TRP A 408 10.20 -3.52 -1.78
CA TRP A 408 11.46 -2.85 -1.52
C TRP A 408 11.95 -3.05 -0.08
N TYR A 409 11.06 -2.93 0.88
CA TYR A 409 11.40 -3.04 2.30
C TYR A 409 11.82 -4.45 2.68
N TYR A 410 11.13 -5.47 2.16
CA TYR A 410 11.50 -6.87 2.38
C TYR A 410 12.85 -7.22 1.74
N MET A 411 13.10 -6.72 0.53
CA MET A 411 14.40 -6.89 -0.11
C MET A 411 15.53 -6.18 0.64
N CYS A 412 15.27 -5.03 1.26
CA CYS A 412 16.24 -4.33 2.11
C CYS A 412 16.54 -5.14 3.38
N ASP A 413 15.54 -5.76 4.01
CA ASP A 413 15.74 -6.63 5.16
C ASP A 413 16.62 -7.85 4.82
N GLU A 414 16.39 -8.48 3.67
CA GLU A 414 17.18 -9.59 3.14
C GLU A 414 18.61 -9.16 2.78
N ALA A 415 18.77 -7.96 2.22
CA ALA A 415 20.04 -7.44 1.75
C ALA A 415 20.91 -6.78 2.83
N GLY A 416 20.37 -6.56 4.03
CA GLY A 416 21.07 -5.85 5.10
C GLY A 416 21.16 -4.34 4.87
N ILE A 417 20.15 -3.75 4.24
CA ILE A 417 20.08 -2.31 3.95
C ILE A 417 19.13 -1.62 4.92
N TYR A 418 19.59 -0.58 5.61
CA TYR A 418 18.75 0.28 6.42
C TYR A 418 17.95 1.22 5.52
N THR A 419 16.66 1.27 5.75
CA THR A 419 15.77 2.15 4.98
C THR A 419 15.24 3.27 5.88
N VAL A 420 15.45 4.51 5.44
CA VAL A 420 14.79 5.69 6.01
C VAL A 420 13.65 6.06 5.06
N SER A 421 12.44 5.88 5.53
CA SER A 421 11.21 6.17 4.79
C SER A 421 10.41 7.28 5.46
N TYR A 422 9.52 7.89 4.71
CA TYR A 422 8.57 8.87 5.25
C TYR A 422 7.39 8.11 5.87
N THR A 423 7.20 8.27 7.17
CA THR A 423 6.03 7.73 7.88
C THR A 423 4.85 8.69 7.85
N HIS A 424 5.11 9.94 7.48
CA HIS A 424 4.12 11.00 7.24
C HIS A 424 4.76 12.03 6.30
N LEU A 425 3.93 12.69 5.52
CA LEU A 425 4.38 13.81 4.70
C LEU A 425 4.59 15.01 5.62
N THR A 426 5.82 15.44 5.77
CA THR A 426 6.12 16.71 6.41
C THR A 426 6.05 17.82 5.37
N LEU A 427 5.55 19.00 5.76
CA LEU A 427 5.74 20.21 4.97
C LEU A 427 7.22 20.31 4.57
N PRO A 428 7.55 20.76 3.35
CA PRO A 428 8.94 20.93 2.93
C PRO A 428 9.63 21.85 3.93
N THR A 429 10.34 21.23 4.86
CA THR A 429 11.29 21.97 5.68
C THR A 429 12.37 22.43 4.73
N ASN A 430 12.62 23.73 4.72
CA ASN A 430 13.73 24.32 4.00
C ASN A 430 14.94 23.40 4.12
N SER A 431 15.58 23.12 3.00
CA SER A 431 16.72 22.21 2.83
C SER A 431 17.99 22.60 3.61
N LEU A 432 17.82 23.19 4.78
CA LEU A 432 18.88 23.59 5.70
C LEU A 432 19.03 22.62 6.89
N VAL A 433 18.63 21.37 6.70
CA VAL A 433 18.94 20.32 7.68
C VAL A 433 19.93 19.34 7.08
#